data_6f911a932c910138b6d9567af08f3b83
#
_entry.id   6f911a932c910138b6d9567af08f3b83
#
_cell.length_a   1.000
_cell.length_b   1.000
_cell.length_c   1.000
_cell.angle_alpha   90.00
_cell.angle_beta   90.00
_cell.angle_gamma   90.00
#
_symmetry.space_group_name_H-M   'P 1'
#
loop_
_entity.id
_entity.type
_entity.pdbx_description
1 polymer ?
#
loop_
_entity_poly.entity_id
_entity_poly.type
_entity_poly.pdbx_seq_one_letter_code
_entity_poly.pdbx_strand_id
1 'polypeptide(L)'
;RLRGAEAAGAVAGAALLPQVSANASAARQRQSGSSDWNEVGRATLDFSWEIDFWGRNRASLAAATSDLEASRADAAQARLTLASAIASSYADLAGLYAVRDADEAALAVRRHSAQLFTERFASGLETRSGAKQAEALLASAEGELLRVDESIGLTRHALAALVGAGPDRGLTIRRPSVAIRSPEGLP
;
A
#
# COMPACT_ATOMS: atom_id res chain seq x y z
N ARG A 1 -12.53 3.98 6.77
CA ARG A 1 -13.74 3.13 6.82
C ARG A 1 -14.01 2.65 8.25
N LEU A 2 -13.08 2.03 8.95
CA LEU A 2 -13.28 1.53 10.32
C LEU A 2 -13.77 2.61 11.29
N ARG A 3 -13.12 3.78 11.33
CA ARG A 3 -13.57 4.92 12.16
C ARG A 3 -14.99 5.39 11.83
N GLY A 4 -15.41 5.27 10.57
CA GLY A 4 -16.79 5.59 10.14
C GLY A 4 -17.78 4.59 10.71
N ALA A 5 -17.46 3.29 10.72
CA ALA A 5 -18.29 2.26 11.32
C ALA A 5 -18.38 2.40 12.84
N GLU A 6 -17.29 2.76 13.51
CA GLU A 6 -17.28 3.08 14.97
C GLU A 6 -18.20 4.26 15.28
N ALA A 7 -18.13 5.33 14.48
CA ALA A 7 -19.01 6.50 14.64
C ALA A 7 -20.49 6.15 14.36
N ALA A 8 -20.77 5.33 13.35
CA ALA A 8 -22.13 4.87 13.05
C ALA A 8 -22.72 4.05 14.20
N GLY A 9 -21.94 3.17 14.82
CA GLY A 9 -22.33 2.44 16.03
C GLY A 9 -22.66 3.37 17.20
N ALA A 10 -21.84 4.39 17.43
CA ALA A 10 -22.09 5.38 18.47
C ALA A 10 -23.37 6.19 18.22
N VAL A 11 -23.63 6.59 16.94
CA VAL A 11 -24.87 7.29 16.57
C VAL A 11 -26.09 6.39 16.76
N ALA A 12 -26.02 5.11 16.34
CA ALA A 12 -27.12 4.16 16.55
C ALA A 12 -27.40 3.94 18.03
N GLY A 13 -26.36 3.88 18.89
CA GLY A 13 -26.51 3.77 20.34
C GLY A 13 -27.09 5.02 20.99
N ALA A 14 -26.81 6.20 20.45
CA ALA A 14 -27.35 7.46 20.96
C ALA A 14 -28.88 7.55 20.84
N ALA A 15 -29.49 6.86 19.87
CA ALA A 15 -30.95 6.81 19.72
C ALA A 15 -31.66 6.10 20.88
N LEU A 16 -30.97 5.32 21.68
CA LEU A 16 -31.50 4.67 22.89
C LEU A 16 -31.45 5.57 24.13
N LEU A 17 -30.74 6.68 24.06
CA LEU A 17 -30.51 7.60 25.17
C LEU A 17 -31.47 8.82 25.09
N PRO A 18 -31.82 9.44 26.24
CA PRO A 18 -32.53 10.70 26.22
C PRO A 18 -31.77 11.79 25.45
N GLN A 19 -32.50 12.53 24.63
CA GLN A 19 -31.97 13.65 23.87
C GLN A 19 -32.33 14.97 24.59
N VAL A 20 -31.34 15.81 24.79
CA VAL A 20 -31.51 17.14 25.38
C VAL A 20 -30.98 18.17 24.38
N SER A 21 -31.83 19.12 24.00
CA SER A 21 -31.41 20.24 23.18
C SER A 21 -31.73 21.57 23.84
N ALA A 22 -30.83 22.53 23.72
CA ALA A 22 -31.01 23.89 24.19
C ALA A 22 -30.99 24.82 22.98
N ASN A 23 -32.05 25.64 22.86
CA ASN A 23 -32.18 26.61 21.81
C ASN A 23 -32.33 28.00 22.41
N ALA A 24 -31.61 28.97 21.90
CA ALA A 24 -31.77 30.39 22.24
C ALA A 24 -31.91 31.21 20.96
N SER A 25 -32.92 32.05 20.93
CA SER A 25 -33.13 32.95 19.81
C SER A 25 -33.48 34.37 20.32
N ALA A 26 -32.96 35.37 19.68
CA ALA A 26 -33.33 36.77 19.88
C ALA A 26 -33.76 37.32 18.54
N ALA A 27 -34.92 37.92 18.49
CA ALA A 27 -35.46 38.55 17.30
C ALA A 27 -35.90 39.99 17.61
N ARG A 28 -35.55 40.93 16.73
CA ARG A 28 -36.06 42.31 16.76
C ARG A 28 -36.96 42.48 15.55
N GLN A 29 -38.23 42.73 15.80
CA GLN A 29 -39.21 42.89 14.75
C GLN A 29 -40.02 44.18 14.92
N ARG A 30 -40.36 44.78 13.79
CA ARG A 30 -41.24 45.92 13.72
C ARG A 30 -42.62 45.46 13.27
N GLN A 31 -43.58 45.69 14.09
CA GLN A 31 -44.95 45.36 13.72
C GLN A 31 -45.49 46.36 12.66
N SER A 32 -46.14 45.83 11.64
CA SER A 32 -46.69 46.64 10.56
C SER A 32 -47.73 47.65 11.13
N GLY A 33 -47.47 48.95 10.96
CA GLY A 33 -48.32 50.01 11.49
C GLY A 33 -47.88 50.62 12.82
N SER A 34 -46.76 50.17 13.42
CA SER A 34 -46.17 50.77 14.61
C SER A 34 -44.78 51.32 14.31
N SER A 35 -44.44 52.46 14.94
CA SER A 35 -43.08 53.03 14.90
C SER A 35 -42.12 52.31 15.85
N ASP A 36 -42.60 51.45 16.74
CA ASP A 36 -41.83 50.85 17.81
C ASP A 36 -41.24 49.50 17.40
N TRP A 37 -39.99 49.29 17.82
CA TRP A 37 -39.31 48.01 17.69
C TRP A 37 -39.61 47.15 18.90
N ASN A 38 -40.02 45.91 18.66
CA ASN A 38 -40.25 44.91 19.70
C ASN A 38 -39.07 43.92 19.69
N GLU A 39 -38.46 43.70 20.84
CA GLU A 39 -37.38 42.75 21.03
C GLU A 39 -37.96 41.50 21.76
N VAL A 40 -37.83 40.34 21.14
CA VAL A 40 -38.29 39.08 21.71
C VAL A 40 -37.11 38.14 21.85
N GLY A 41 -36.81 37.76 23.10
CA GLY A 41 -35.85 36.72 23.43
C GLY A 41 -36.61 35.42 23.80
N ARG A 42 -36.15 34.31 23.29
CA ARG A 42 -36.67 33.00 23.64
C ARG A 42 -35.50 32.04 23.97
N ALA A 43 -35.57 31.36 25.10
CA ALA A 43 -34.67 30.27 25.46
C ALA A 43 -35.55 29.06 25.79
N THR A 44 -35.24 27.93 25.13
CA THR A 44 -35.94 26.65 25.35
C THR A 44 -34.95 25.54 25.66
N LEU A 45 -35.33 24.66 26.56
CA LEU A 45 -34.66 23.41 26.85
C LEU A 45 -35.66 22.30 26.53
N ASP A 46 -35.35 21.52 25.49
CA ASP A 46 -36.20 20.46 25.03
C ASP A 46 -35.61 19.11 25.44
N PHE A 47 -36.45 18.28 26.03
CA PHE A 47 -36.11 16.92 26.44
C PHE A 47 -37.00 15.95 25.64
N SER A 48 -36.39 14.97 24.97
CA SER A 48 -37.11 13.91 24.27
C SER A 48 -36.45 12.56 24.50
N TRP A 49 -37.26 11.56 24.74
CA TRP A 49 -36.80 10.18 24.89
C TRP A 49 -37.83 9.24 24.29
N GLU A 50 -37.37 8.40 23.33
CA GLU A 50 -38.19 7.36 22.71
C GLU A 50 -37.94 6.02 23.41
N ILE A 51 -38.95 5.50 24.09
CA ILE A 51 -38.85 4.18 24.73
C ILE A 51 -39.04 3.12 23.65
N ASP A 52 -38.01 2.30 23.44
CA ASP A 52 -37.95 1.28 22.38
C ASP A 52 -38.71 -0.01 22.76
N PHE A 53 -40.04 0.05 22.83
CA PHE A 53 -40.87 -1.10 23.14
C PHE A 53 -40.77 -2.23 22.11
N TRP A 54 -40.68 -1.88 20.85
CA TRP A 54 -40.69 -2.82 19.73
C TRP A 54 -39.27 -3.24 19.29
N GLY A 55 -38.25 -2.71 19.87
CA GLY A 55 -36.85 -3.08 19.61
C GLY A 55 -36.27 -2.52 18.31
N ARG A 56 -36.88 -1.51 17.68
CA ARG A 56 -36.38 -0.90 16.44
C ARG A 56 -34.99 -0.31 16.61
N ASN A 57 -34.79 0.49 17.65
CA ASN A 57 -33.52 1.14 17.90
C ASN A 57 -32.44 0.15 18.38
N ARG A 58 -32.82 -0.86 19.16
CA ARG A 58 -31.93 -1.99 19.52
C ARG A 58 -31.51 -2.81 18.32
N ALA A 59 -32.42 -3.09 17.38
CA ALA A 59 -32.11 -3.77 16.13
C ALA A 59 -31.19 -2.95 15.24
N SER A 60 -31.37 -1.63 15.18
CA SER A 60 -30.50 -0.71 14.45
C SER A 60 -29.08 -0.67 15.05
N LEU A 61 -28.97 -0.66 16.38
CA LEU A 61 -27.67 -0.75 17.07
C LEU A 61 -26.99 -2.10 16.80
N ALA A 62 -27.74 -3.21 16.84
CA ALA A 62 -27.21 -4.53 16.53
C ALA A 62 -26.69 -4.62 15.09
N ALA A 63 -27.42 -4.05 14.11
CA ALA A 63 -26.96 -3.96 12.73
C ALA A 63 -25.67 -3.14 12.61
N ALA A 64 -25.61 -1.95 13.20
CA ALA A 64 -24.42 -1.11 13.18
C ALA A 64 -23.22 -1.77 13.89
N THR A 65 -23.45 -2.57 14.91
CA THR A 65 -22.41 -3.36 15.58
C THR A 65 -21.87 -4.46 14.69
N SER A 66 -22.76 -5.17 13.96
CA SER A 66 -22.34 -6.17 12.98
C SER A 66 -21.55 -5.57 11.83
N ASP A 67 -21.93 -4.40 11.34
CA ASP A 67 -21.19 -3.65 10.30
C ASP A 67 -19.79 -3.22 10.81
N LEU A 68 -19.67 -2.86 12.09
CA LEU A 68 -18.40 -2.56 12.71
C LEU A 68 -17.51 -3.80 12.77
N GLU A 69 -18.05 -4.96 13.15
CA GLU A 69 -17.29 -6.22 13.18
C GLU A 69 -16.84 -6.63 11.77
N ALA A 70 -17.69 -6.50 10.77
CA ALA A 70 -17.34 -6.72 9.37
C ALA A 70 -16.22 -5.78 8.92
N SER A 71 -16.30 -4.49 9.27
CA SER A 71 -15.24 -3.51 8.96
C SER A 71 -13.91 -3.81 9.65
N ARG A 72 -13.93 -4.44 10.83
CA ARG A 72 -12.72 -4.92 11.53
C ARG A 72 -12.08 -6.11 10.81
N ALA A 73 -12.91 -7.05 10.35
CA ALA A 73 -12.45 -8.18 9.57
C ALA A 73 -11.83 -7.73 8.24
N ASP A 74 -12.46 -6.79 7.54
CA ASP A 74 -11.93 -6.20 6.30
C ASP A 74 -10.56 -5.52 6.54
N ALA A 75 -10.42 -4.80 7.65
CA ALA A 75 -9.16 -4.17 8.00
C ALA A 75 -8.05 -5.20 8.31
N ALA A 76 -8.40 -6.32 8.95
CA ALA A 76 -7.45 -7.41 9.19
C ALA A 76 -7.04 -8.09 7.87
N GLN A 77 -8.01 -8.34 6.98
CA GLN A 77 -7.76 -8.88 5.64
C GLN A 77 -6.84 -7.97 4.81
N ALA A 78 -7.09 -6.66 4.82
CA ALA A 78 -6.26 -5.71 4.11
C ALA A 78 -4.81 -5.70 4.62
N ARG A 79 -4.61 -5.80 5.95
CA ARG A 79 -3.28 -5.93 6.55
C ARG A 79 -2.57 -7.21 6.11
N LEU A 80 -3.28 -8.34 6.09
CA LEU A 80 -2.72 -9.62 5.65
C LEU A 80 -2.31 -9.55 4.18
N THR A 81 -3.19 -9.02 3.32
CA THR A 81 -2.89 -8.83 1.88
C THR A 81 -1.66 -7.97 1.67
N LEU A 82 -1.55 -6.85 2.39
CA LEU A 82 -0.39 -5.97 2.30
C LEU A 82 0.89 -6.67 2.80
N ALA A 83 0.83 -7.37 3.93
CA ALA A 83 1.98 -8.09 4.47
C ALA A 83 2.46 -9.18 3.49
N SER A 84 1.53 -9.92 2.88
CA SER A 84 1.84 -10.93 1.87
C SER A 84 2.46 -10.33 0.61
N ALA A 85 1.95 -9.18 0.14
CA ALA A 85 2.50 -8.48 -1.01
C ALA A 85 3.94 -7.99 -0.74
N ILE A 86 4.20 -7.45 0.45
CA ILE A 86 5.56 -7.04 0.85
C ILE A 86 6.49 -8.25 0.91
N ALA A 87 6.05 -9.36 1.52
CA ALA A 87 6.86 -10.57 1.64
C ALA A 87 7.19 -11.16 0.25
N SER A 88 6.21 -11.22 -0.65
CA SER A 88 6.42 -11.68 -2.03
C SER A 88 7.41 -10.79 -2.77
N SER A 89 7.19 -9.47 -2.77
CA SER A 89 8.09 -8.53 -3.44
C SER A 89 9.51 -8.53 -2.85
N TYR A 90 9.66 -8.82 -1.56
CA TYR A 90 10.98 -8.97 -0.94
C TYR A 90 11.68 -10.26 -1.36
N ALA A 91 10.93 -11.36 -1.52
CA ALA A 91 11.46 -12.61 -2.06
C ALA A 91 11.85 -12.47 -3.54
N ASP A 92 11.02 -11.77 -4.34
CA ASP A 92 11.32 -11.46 -5.75
C ASP A 92 12.61 -10.64 -5.87
N LEU A 93 12.80 -9.65 -4.99
CA LEU A 93 14.03 -8.86 -4.92
C LEU A 93 15.25 -9.74 -4.62
N ALA A 94 15.11 -10.71 -3.72
CA ALA A 94 16.19 -11.66 -3.42
C ALA A 94 16.53 -12.53 -4.65
N GLY A 95 15.51 -13.00 -5.37
CA GLY A 95 15.67 -13.74 -6.63
C GLY A 95 16.41 -12.92 -7.69
N LEU A 96 16.02 -11.66 -7.88
CA LEU A 96 16.69 -10.76 -8.83
C LEU A 96 18.17 -10.56 -8.50
N TYR A 97 18.54 -10.45 -7.24
CA TYR A 97 19.96 -10.39 -6.84
C TYR A 97 20.71 -11.68 -7.12
N ALA A 98 20.06 -12.86 -6.99
CA ALA A 98 20.68 -14.12 -7.36
C ALA A 98 20.90 -14.23 -8.88
N VAL A 99 19.93 -13.77 -9.68
CA VAL A 99 20.08 -13.67 -11.15
C VAL A 99 21.21 -12.73 -11.50
N ARG A 100 21.29 -11.57 -10.88
CA ARG A 100 22.35 -10.58 -11.10
C ARG A 100 23.75 -11.18 -10.86
N ASP A 101 23.92 -11.93 -9.78
CA ASP A 101 25.19 -12.58 -9.47
C ASP A 101 25.58 -13.63 -10.55
N ALA A 102 24.58 -14.38 -11.07
CA ALA A 102 24.81 -15.31 -12.15
C ALA A 102 25.17 -14.62 -13.47
N ASP A 103 24.50 -13.50 -13.77
CA ASP A 103 24.77 -12.71 -14.97
C ASP A 103 26.16 -12.02 -14.88
N GLU A 104 26.58 -11.55 -13.73
CA GLU A 104 27.94 -11.03 -13.51
C GLU A 104 29.00 -12.12 -13.77
N ALA A 105 28.77 -13.33 -13.30
CA ALA A 105 29.68 -14.45 -13.56
C ALA A 105 29.71 -14.83 -15.06
N ALA A 106 28.54 -14.86 -15.71
CA ALA A 106 28.42 -15.10 -17.14
C ALA A 106 29.14 -14.00 -17.97
N LEU A 107 28.96 -12.74 -17.59
CA LEU A 107 29.63 -11.60 -18.22
C LEU A 107 31.14 -11.72 -18.14
N ALA A 108 31.69 -12.12 -17.00
CA ALA A 108 33.15 -12.36 -16.85
C ALA A 108 33.67 -13.41 -17.83
N VAL A 109 32.94 -14.52 -18.00
CA VAL A 109 33.27 -15.57 -18.96
C VAL A 109 33.19 -15.04 -20.41
N ARG A 110 32.12 -14.30 -20.76
CA ARG A 110 31.94 -13.71 -22.10
C ARG A 110 33.05 -12.71 -22.43
N ARG A 111 33.46 -11.87 -21.47
CA ARG A 111 34.54 -10.92 -21.62
C ARG A 111 35.86 -11.61 -21.92
N HIS A 112 36.19 -12.67 -21.15
CA HIS A 112 37.38 -13.45 -21.41
C HIS A 112 37.36 -14.15 -22.77
N SER A 113 36.20 -14.71 -23.17
CA SER A 113 36.03 -15.31 -24.49
C SER A 113 36.22 -14.31 -25.63
N ALA A 114 35.59 -13.12 -25.54
CA ALA A 114 35.72 -12.09 -26.56
C ALA A 114 37.18 -11.64 -26.71
N GLN A 115 37.89 -11.47 -25.60
CA GLN A 115 39.31 -11.15 -25.61
C GLN A 115 40.13 -12.24 -26.33
N LEU A 116 39.94 -13.52 -25.97
CA LEU A 116 40.62 -14.66 -26.56
C LEU A 116 40.39 -14.75 -28.06
N PHE A 117 39.13 -14.60 -28.52
CA PHE A 117 38.81 -14.62 -29.95
C PHE A 117 39.43 -13.46 -30.73
N THR A 118 39.52 -12.28 -30.11
CA THR A 118 40.20 -11.12 -30.69
C THR A 118 41.72 -11.35 -30.83
N GLU A 119 42.36 -11.91 -29.84
CA GLU A 119 43.81 -12.25 -29.86
C GLU A 119 44.10 -13.33 -30.89
N ARG A 120 43.24 -14.37 -30.99
CA ARG A 120 43.36 -15.44 -32.02
C ARG A 120 43.15 -14.89 -33.44
N PHE A 121 42.23 -13.97 -33.62
CA PHE A 121 42.05 -13.30 -34.90
C PHE A 121 43.26 -12.47 -35.31
N ALA A 122 43.83 -11.72 -34.37
CA ALA A 122 45.05 -10.95 -34.58
C ALA A 122 46.25 -11.85 -34.99
N SER A 123 46.29 -13.09 -34.46
CA SER A 123 47.29 -14.09 -34.79
C SER A 123 47.00 -14.94 -36.02
N GLY A 124 45.91 -14.67 -36.73
CA GLY A 124 45.47 -15.43 -37.94
C GLY A 124 44.89 -16.82 -37.59
N LEU A 125 44.61 -17.13 -36.35
CA LEU A 125 44.08 -18.40 -35.85
C LEU A 125 42.54 -18.46 -35.73
N GLU A 126 41.86 -17.35 -36.03
CA GLU A 126 40.42 -17.22 -35.98
C GLU A 126 39.91 -16.35 -37.10
N THR A 127 38.62 -16.50 -37.46
CA THR A 127 37.94 -15.69 -38.48
C THR A 127 37.47 -14.37 -37.90
N ARG A 128 37.36 -13.35 -38.73
CA ARG A 128 36.75 -12.08 -38.37
C ARG A 128 35.31 -12.26 -37.86
N SER A 129 34.58 -13.20 -38.45
CA SER A 129 33.20 -13.53 -38.07
C SER A 129 33.16 -14.08 -36.65
N GLY A 130 34.05 -15.01 -36.27
CA GLY A 130 34.12 -15.58 -34.94
C GLY A 130 34.44 -14.52 -33.86
N ALA A 131 35.41 -13.63 -34.14
CA ALA A 131 35.71 -12.52 -33.25
C ALA A 131 34.52 -11.58 -33.06
N LYS A 132 33.83 -11.20 -34.17
CA LYS A 132 32.62 -10.35 -34.08
C LYS A 132 31.44 -11.00 -33.39
N GLN A 133 31.30 -12.31 -33.54
CA GLN A 133 30.26 -13.06 -32.79
C GLN A 133 30.54 -13.06 -31.27
N ALA A 134 31.80 -13.24 -30.87
CA ALA A 134 32.16 -13.18 -29.47
C ALA A 134 31.94 -11.78 -28.86
N GLU A 135 32.25 -10.72 -29.57
CA GLU A 135 31.95 -9.33 -29.19
C GLU A 135 30.41 -9.10 -29.05
N ALA A 136 29.61 -9.62 -29.96
CA ALA A 136 28.15 -9.49 -29.93
C ALA A 136 27.55 -10.21 -28.71
N LEU A 137 28.07 -11.41 -28.37
CA LEU A 137 27.66 -12.14 -27.17
C LEU A 137 28.05 -11.43 -25.88
N LEU A 138 29.20 -10.76 -25.86
CA LEU A 138 29.61 -9.91 -24.73
C LEU A 138 28.64 -8.74 -24.57
N ALA A 139 28.35 -8.01 -25.64
CA ALA A 139 27.41 -6.88 -25.61
C ALA A 139 26.00 -7.29 -25.18
N SER A 140 25.55 -8.49 -25.60
CA SER A 140 24.26 -9.05 -25.13
C SER A 140 24.27 -9.31 -23.63
N ALA A 141 25.32 -9.91 -23.10
CA ALA A 141 25.44 -10.17 -21.65
C ALA A 141 25.50 -8.87 -20.81
N GLU A 142 26.16 -7.84 -21.32
CA GLU A 142 26.15 -6.50 -20.71
C GLU A 142 24.75 -5.90 -20.68
N GLY A 143 23.99 -6.05 -21.78
CA GLY A 143 22.58 -5.61 -21.83
C GLY A 143 21.66 -6.39 -20.90
N GLU A 144 21.89 -7.68 -20.68
CA GLU A 144 21.14 -8.51 -19.73
C GLU A 144 21.35 -8.06 -18.29
N LEU A 145 22.61 -7.80 -17.91
CA LEU A 145 22.93 -7.29 -16.56
C LEU A 145 22.25 -5.94 -16.28
N LEU A 146 22.25 -5.01 -17.24
CA LEU A 146 21.57 -3.72 -17.09
C LEU A 146 20.05 -3.88 -16.92
N ARG A 147 19.40 -4.83 -17.59
CA ARG A 147 17.97 -5.12 -17.40
C ARG A 147 17.66 -5.66 -16.00
N VAL A 148 18.53 -6.51 -15.47
CA VAL A 148 18.37 -7.02 -14.11
C VAL A 148 18.55 -5.89 -13.09
N ASP A 149 19.55 -5.02 -13.27
CA ASP A 149 19.75 -3.86 -12.41
C ASP A 149 18.55 -2.88 -12.44
N GLU A 150 17.94 -2.67 -13.61
CA GLU A 150 16.68 -1.91 -13.72
C GLU A 150 15.54 -2.60 -12.96
N SER A 151 15.37 -3.91 -13.11
CA SER A 151 14.33 -4.68 -12.43
C SER A 151 14.49 -4.64 -10.90
N ILE A 152 15.72 -4.69 -10.41
CA ILE A 152 16.05 -4.49 -8.99
C ILE A 152 15.60 -3.09 -8.53
N GLY A 153 15.92 -2.05 -9.32
CA GLY A 153 15.51 -0.68 -9.04
C GLY A 153 13.99 -0.54 -8.94
N LEU A 154 13.26 -1.05 -9.93
CA LEU A 154 11.79 -1.01 -9.97
C LEU A 154 11.16 -1.76 -8.79
N THR A 155 11.68 -2.95 -8.45
CA THR A 155 11.18 -3.74 -7.31
C THR A 155 11.42 -3.03 -5.97
N ARG A 156 12.56 -2.36 -5.80
CA ARG A 156 12.85 -1.53 -4.62
C ARG A 156 11.89 -0.36 -4.49
N HIS A 157 11.55 0.31 -5.60
CA HIS A 157 10.55 1.38 -5.60
C HIS A 157 9.14 0.86 -5.31
N ALA A 158 8.77 -0.31 -5.86
CA ALA A 158 7.49 -0.96 -5.56
C ALA A 158 7.38 -1.31 -4.07
N LEU A 159 8.44 -1.84 -3.45
CA LEU A 159 8.50 -2.10 -2.01
C LEU A 159 8.33 -0.81 -1.19
N ALA A 160 8.98 0.28 -1.58
CA ALA A 160 8.82 1.57 -0.91
C ALA A 160 7.37 2.07 -1.00
N ALA A 161 6.73 1.92 -2.15
CA ALA A 161 5.32 2.28 -2.34
C ALA A 161 4.37 1.42 -1.47
N LEU A 162 4.61 0.11 -1.35
CA LEU A 162 3.83 -0.77 -0.46
C LEU A 162 3.91 -0.36 1.01
N VAL A 163 5.03 0.19 1.44
CA VAL A 163 5.23 0.73 2.81
C VAL A 163 4.67 2.16 2.95
N GLY A 164 4.16 2.75 1.87
CA GLY A 164 3.66 4.13 1.86
C GLY A 164 4.75 5.19 1.88
N ALA A 165 5.97 4.84 1.46
CA ALA A 165 7.11 5.74 1.40
C ALA A 165 7.39 6.22 -0.04
N GLY A 166 8.08 7.35 -0.16
CA GLY A 166 8.51 7.87 -1.46
C GLY A 166 9.61 7.01 -2.12
N PRO A 167 9.89 7.23 -3.40
CA PRO A 167 10.87 6.45 -4.18
C PRO A 167 12.28 6.48 -3.58
N ASP A 168 12.68 7.57 -2.95
CA ASP A 168 13.98 7.69 -2.27
C ASP A 168 14.20 6.62 -1.19
N ARG A 169 13.11 6.21 -0.53
CA ARG A 169 13.16 5.10 0.43
C ARG A 169 13.54 3.78 -0.24
N GLY A 170 13.10 3.56 -1.48
CA GLY A 170 13.49 2.40 -2.29
C GLY A 170 15.00 2.27 -2.43
N LEU A 171 15.71 3.38 -2.61
CA LEU A 171 17.18 3.41 -2.76
C LEU A 171 17.91 2.94 -1.49
N THR A 172 17.30 3.05 -0.32
CA THR A 172 17.89 2.63 0.96
C THR A 172 17.67 1.15 1.29
N ILE A 173 16.82 0.44 0.51
CA ILE A 173 16.56 -0.99 0.70
C ILE A 173 17.83 -1.76 0.32
N ARG A 174 18.40 -2.47 1.30
CA ARG A 174 19.59 -3.29 1.09
C ARG A 174 19.24 -4.61 0.39
N ARG A 175 20.24 -5.25 -0.17
CA ARG A 175 20.12 -6.60 -0.70
C ARG A 175 19.56 -7.53 0.39
N PRO A 176 18.49 -8.30 0.09
CA PRO A 176 17.95 -9.28 1.03
C PRO A 176 18.97 -10.36 1.38
N SER A 177 19.09 -10.68 2.66
CA SER A 177 19.84 -11.83 3.14
C SER A 177 18.88 -13.00 3.39
N VAL A 178 18.28 -13.54 2.32
CA VAL A 178 17.41 -14.72 2.44
C VAL A 178 18.28 -15.95 2.36
N ALA A 179 18.43 -16.67 3.48
CA ALA A 179 18.93 -18.03 3.43
C ALA A 179 17.82 -18.89 2.80
N ILE A 180 18.02 -19.30 1.56
CA ILE A 180 17.17 -20.33 0.94
C ILE A 180 17.43 -21.61 1.75
N ARG A 181 16.59 -21.88 2.75
CA ARG A 181 16.58 -23.20 3.38
C ARG A 181 16.07 -24.18 2.32
N SER A 182 16.92 -25.11 1.93
CA SER A 182 16.49 -26.30 1.17
C SER A 182 15.26 -26.90 1.86
N PRO A 183 14.27 -27.36 1.11
CA PRO A 183 13.06 -27.98 1.67
C PRO A 183 13.32 -29.37 2.30
N GLU A 184 14.53 -29.69 2.69
CA GLU A 184 14.86 -30.87 3.46
C GLU A 184 14.26 -30.75 4.87
N GLY A 185 12.98 -31.16 5.01
CA GLY A 185 12.30 -31.25 6.29
C GLY A 185 10.83 -30.82 6.29
N LEU A 186 10.16 -30.81 5.16
CA LEU A 186 8.69 -30.85 5.16
C LEU A 186 8.26 -32.32 5.26
N PRO A 187 7.41 -32.65 6.30
CA PRO A 187 6.90 -34.02 6.48
C PRO A 187 5.97 -34.42 5.36
#